data_454b98f9fe54cc6209b112887bc329cc
#
_entry.id   454b98f9fe54cc6209b112887bc329cc
#
_cell.length_a   1.000
_cell.length_b   1.000
_cell.length_c   1.000
_cell.angle_alpha   90.00
_cell.angle_beta   90.00
_cell.angle_gamma   90.00
#
_symmetry.space_group_name_H-M   'P 1'
#
loop_
_entity.id
_entity.type
_entity.pdbx_description
1 polymer ?
#
loop_
_entity_poly.entity_id
_entity_poly.type
_entity_poly.pdbx_seq_one_letter_code
_entity_poly.pdbx_strand_id
1 'polypeptide(L)'
;MVVSGLDRASDLSKAVSGQDVVIHAAARAHVAKESVPNALEEYRKVNVEGTLNLGRVAIKAGVKRFIFISSIGVNGSLNSKPFTESDAPAPTDLYAKSKLEAEVALWDLTRDSNMELVVIRPPLVYGPNAPGNFGSLMRWIENGVPLPLGAVKNKRSLVSVDNLVDLVATCVEHPAAGNELFLAGDGEDLSTTELLQQVAKGMGKSAYLVPVPASILILVATALGRKTMAQRLLGSLQVDISKARNVLGWQPPLSLEEGFKRCVSGQ
;
A
#
# COMPACT_ATOMS: atom_id res chain seq x y z
N MET A 1 2.33 -2.92 -25.04
CA MET A 1 3.82 -2.89 -25.10
C MET A 1 4.35 -3.38 -23.76
N VAL A 2 5.35 -4.27 -23.73
CA VAL A 2 6.01 -4.74 -22.51
C VAL A 2 7.39 -4.08 -22.46
N VAL A 3 7.74 -3.45 -21.33
CA VAL A 3 9.09 -2.91 -21.09
C VAL A 3 9.93 -3.95 -20.38
N SER A 4 11.21 -4.05 -20.72
CA SER A 4 12.14 -5.07 -20.20
C SER A 4 12.62 -4.81 -18.77
N GLY A 5 12.36 -3.64 -18.23
CA GLY A 5 12.80 -3.25 -16.90
C GLY A 5 12.31 -1.85 -16.51
N LEU A 6 12.50 -1.53 -15.24
CA LEU A 6 12.26 -0.20 -14.67
C LEU A 6 13.50 0.18 -13.86
N ASP A 7 14.45 0.80 -14.54
CA ASP A 7 15.68 1.33 -13.97
C ASP A 7 16.10 2.63 -14.67
N ARG A 8 17.24 3.17 -14.29
CA ARG A 8 17.76 4.42 -14.86
C ARG A 8 18.05 4.34 -16.37
N ALA A 9 18.37 3.16 -16.89
CA ALA A 9 18.79 2.95 -18.27
C ALA A 9 17.66 2.48 -19.19
N SER A 10 16.47 2.18 -18.64
CA SER A 10 15.33 1.67 -19.42
C SER A 10 14.81 2.73 -20.39
N ASP A 11 14.68 2.38 -21.67
CA ASP A 11 13.98 3.23 -22.64
C ASP A 11 12.45 3.09 -22.50
N LEU A 12 11.84 4.09 -21.93
CA LEU A 12 10.41 4.16 -21.66
C LEU A 12 9.67 5.09 -22.64
N SER A 13 10.38 5.69 -23.60
CA SER A 13 9.85 6.72 -24.52
C SER A 13 8.62 6.25 -25.26
N LYS A 14 8.65 5.04 -25.79
CA LYS A 14 7.52 4.44 -26.52
C LYS A 14 6.30 4.15 -25.64
N ALA A 15 6.53 3.89 -24.33
CA ALA A 15 5.44 3.56 -23.40
C ALA A 15 4.62 4.80 -23.04
N VAL A 16 5.21 5.98 -23.01
CA VAL A 16 4.55 7.23 -22.62
C VAL A 16 4.18 8.13 -23.81
N SER A 17 4.62 7.81 -25.03
CA SER A 17 4.33 8.61 -26.23
C SER A 17 2.84 8.69 -26.49
N GLY A 18 2.30 9.93 -26.59
CA GLY A 18 0.88 10.20 -26.84
C GLY A 18 -0.04 9.86 -25.66
N GLN A 19 0.50 9.67 -24.45
CA GLN A 19 -0.30 9.46 -23.26
C GLN A 19 -0.54 10.79 -22.53
N ASP A 20 -1.77 11.04 -22.10
CA ASP A 20 -2.11 12.18 -21.25
C ASP A 20 -1.80 11.92 -19.77
N VAL A 21 -1.93 10.68 -19.31
CA VAL A 21 -1.75 10.29 -17.90
C VAL A 21 -0.85 9.06 -17.81
N VAL A 22 0.02 9.05 -16.80
CA VAL A 22 0.83 7.89 -16.41
C VAL A 22 0.43 7.47 -15.00
N ILE A 23 0.04 6.20 -14.84
CA ILE A 23 -0.21 5.58 -13.53
C ILE A 23 0.97 4.65 -13.22
N HIS A 24 1.78 5.01 -12.23
CA HIS A 24 2.97 4.26 -11.84
C HIS A 24 2.70 3.43 -10.57
N ALA A 25 2.30 2.18 -10.77
CA ALA A 25 2.05 1.22 -9.70
C ALA A 25 3.20 0.19 -9.52
N ALA A 26 4.19 0.21 -10.42
CA ALA A 26 5.29 -0.73 -10.35
C ALA A 26 6.27 -0.37 -9.22
N ALA A 27 6.68 -1.37 -8.45
CA ALA A 27 7.71 -1.22 -7.43
C ALA A 27 8.35 -2.58 -7.11
N ARG A 28 9.58 -2.55 -6.66
CA ARG A 28 10.21 -3.69 -5.97
C ARG A 28 9.76 -3.65 -4.51
N ALA A 29 8.80 -4.51 -4.12
CA ALA A 29 8.22 -4.53 -2.78
C ALA A 29 8.87 -5.54 -1.82
N HIS A 30 9.46 -6.62 -2.35
CA HIS A 30 10.07 -7.69 -1.57
C HIS A 30 11.48 -8.01 -2.08
N VAL A 31 12.49 -7.74 -1.28
CA VAL A 31 13.82 -8.33 -1.45
C VAL A 31 13.85 -9.57 -0.57
N ALA A 32 13.99 -10.73 -1.17
CA ALA A 32 13.84 -12.05 -0.54
C ALA A 32 14.78 -12.31 0.66
N LYS A 33 15.79 -11.47 0.86
CA LYS A 33 16.63 -11.39 2.07
C LYS A 33 17.07 -9.93 2.24
N GLU A 34 16.59 -9.26 3.28
CA GLU A 34 17.16 -7.95 3.71
C GLU A 34 18.63 -8.07 4.15
N SER A 35 19.17 -9.29 4.18
CA SER A 35 20.56 -9.61 4.51
C SER A 35 21.55 -9.49 3.32
N VAL A 36 21.08 -9.03 2.16
CA VAL A 36 21.98 -8.74 1.04
C VAL A 36 22.73 -7.45 1.37
N PRO A 37 24.08 -7.42 1.29
CA PRO A 37 24.83 -6.17 1.34
C PRO A 37 24.22 -5.20 0.32
N ASN A 38 23.85 -3.99 0.75
CA ASN A 38 23.20 -2.95 -0.07
C ASN A 38 21.74 -3.18 -0.46
N ALA A 39 20.91 -3.83 0.38
CA ALA A 39 19.46 -3.99 0.11
C ALA A 39 18.75 -2.65 -0.23
N LEU A 40 19.13 -1.54 0.40
CA LEU A 40 18.60 -0.22 0.08
C LEU A 40 18.90 0.21 -1.36
N GLU A 41 20.10 -0.03 -1.86
CA GLU A 41 20.46 0.30 -3.24
C GLU A 41 19.65 -0.50 -4.26
N GLU A 42 19.33 -1.75 -3.96
CA GLU A 42 18.44 -2.55 -4.78
C GLU A 42 17.00 -2.01 -4.85
N TYR A 43 16.51 -1.45 -3.74
CA TYR A 43 15.23 -0.73 -3.75
C TYR A 43 15.35 0.57 -4.54
N ARG A 44 16.42 1.36 -4.35
CA ARG A 44 16.63 2.64 -5.03
C ARG A 44 16.70 2.51 -6.53
N LYS A 45 17.40 1.50 -7.06
CA LYS A 45 17.47 1.27 -8.51
C LYS A 45 16.12 1.25 -9.19
N VAL A 46 15.16 0.51 -8.62
CA VAL A 46 13.80 0.37 -9.19
C VAL A 46 12.88 1.48 -8.70
N ASN A 47 12.78 1.66 -7.37
CA ASN A 47 11.74 2.50 -6.78
C ASN A 47 12.05 4.00 -6.88
N VAL A 48 13.33 4.38 -6.97
CA VAL A 48 13.72 5.79 -7.07
C VAL A 48 14.21 6.11 -8.48
N GLU A 49 15.30 5.49 -8.92
CA GLU A 49 15.91 5.81 -10.21
C GLU A 49 15.01 5.47 -11.40
N GLY A 50 14.36 4.28 -11.36
CA GLY A 50 13.38 3.87 -12.37
C GLY A 50 12.15 4.77 -12.40
N THR A 51 11.63 5.15 -11.24
CA THR A 51 10.52 6.07 -11.11
C THR A 51 10.86 7.46 -11.67
N LEU A 52 12.03 7.99 -11.33
CA LEU A 52 12.50 9.28 -11.87
C LEU A 52 12.78 9.24 -13.35
N ASN A 53 13.32 8.14 -13.86
CA ASN A 53 13.47 7.95 -15.30
C ASN A 53 12.13 8.02 -16.00
N LEU A 54 11.12 7.29 -15.51
CA LEU A 54 9.76 7.34 -16.05
C LEU A 54 9.17 8.75 -15.99
N GLY A 55 9.32 9.45 -14.86
CA GLY A 55 8.86 10.83 -14.69
C GLY A 55 9.50 11.81 -15.70
N ARG A 56 10.83 11.73 -15.89
CA ARG A 56 11.53 12.59 -16.89
C ARG A 56 11.07 12.32 -18.31
N VAL A 57 10.87 11.05 -18.66
CA VAL A 57 10.40 10.65 -19.99
C VAL A 57 8.96 11.10 -20.18
N ALA A 58 8.10 11.01 -19.15
CA ALA A 58 6.73 11.49 -19.17
C ALA A 58 6.64 13.01 -19.39
N ILE A 59 7.46 13.79 -18.67
CA ILE A 59 7.54 15.26 -18.88
C ILE A 59 7.94 15.58 -20.33
N LYS A 60 8.97 14.92 -20.86
CA LYS A 60 9.43 15.13 -22.25
C LYS A 60 8.37 14.76 -23.29
N ALA A 61 7.52 13.77 -22.99
CA ALA A 61 6.43 13.33 -23.85
C ALA A 61 5.18 14.22 -23.76
N GLY A 62 5.14 15.20 -22.85
CA GLY A 62 4.00 16.11 -22.68
C GLY A 62 2.85 15.47 -21.88
N VAL A 63 3.12 14.45 -21.06
CA VAL A 63 2.15 13.86 -20.12
C VAL A 63 1.65 14.95 -19.17
N LYS A 64 0.34 15.03 -18.99
CA LYS A 64 -0.31 16.07 -18.17
C LYS A 64 -0.35 15.72 -16.70
N ARG A 65 -0.52 14.44 -16.37
CA ARG A 65 -0.64 13.97 -14.97
C ARG A 65 0.11 12.68 -14.74
N PHE A 66 0.85 12.62 -13.63
CA PHE A 66 1.58 11.44 -13.16
C PHE A 66 1.02 11.00 -11.81
N ILE A 67 0.44 9.81 -11.76
CA ILE A 67 -0.12 9.23 -10.52
C ILE A 67 0.87 8.20 -9.99
N PHE A 68 1.41 8.46 -8.81
CA PHE A 68 2.38 7.59 -8.14
C PHE A 68 1.73 6.82 -7.00
N ILE A 69 1.72 5.51 -7.10
CA ILE A 69 1.28 4.65 -6.00
C ILE A 69 2.45 4.44 -5.04
N SER A 70 2.38 5.13 -3.91
CA SER A 70 3.34 5.06 -2.82
C SER A 70 2.93 4.01 -1.78
N SER A 71 3.08 4.29 -0.49
CA SER A 71 2.70 3.40 0.61
C SER A 71 2.47 4.21 1.89
N ILE A 72 1.53 3.80 2.72
CA ILE A 72 1.36 4.34 4.07
C ILE A 72 2.59 4.11 4.95
N GLY A 73 3.43 3.15 4.60
CA GLY A 73 4.72 2.92 5.26
C GLY A 73 5.62 4.16 5.28
N VAL A 74 5.41 5.12 4.38
CA VAL A 74 6.08 6.43 4.38
C VAL A 74 5.74 7.23 5.65
N ASN A 75 4.48 7.20 6.10
CA ASN A 75 4.07 7.84 7.36
C ASN A 75 4.59 7.07 8.58
N GLY A 76 4.69 5.74 8.49
CA GLY A 76 5.13 4.88 9.58
C GLY A 76 4.53 3.49 9.54
N SER A 77 4.87 2.65 10.50
CA SER A 77 4.37 1.27 10.60
C SER A 77 3.34 1.05 11.69
N LEU A 78 3.21 2.00 12.61
CA LEU A 78 2.29 1.97 13.76
C LEU A 78 1.85 3.39 14.08
N ASN A 79 0.61 3.54 14.57
CA ASN A 79 0.12 4.80 15.08
C ASN A 79 -0.87 4.62 16.25
N SER A 80 -1.11 5.69 16.98
CA SER A 80 -2.13 5.79 18.04
C SER A 80 -3.32 6.66 17.64
N LYS A 81 -3.17 7.43 16.55
CA LYS A 81 -4.20 8.22 15.87
C LYS A 81 -4.09 7.95 14.39
N PRO A 82 -5.19 8.00 13.62
CA PRO A 82 -5.14 7.86 12.18
C PRO A 82 -4.11 8.82 11.55
N PHE A 83 -3.29 8.31 10.63
CA PHE A 83 -2.41 9.15 9.82
C PHE A 83 -3.23 10.03 8.89
N THR A 84 -2.75 11.26 8.72
CA THR A 84 -3.22 12.23 7.73
C THR A 84 -2.13 12.54 6.72
N GLU A 85 -2.46 13.23 5.66
CA GLU A 85 -1.49 13.66 4.64
C GLU A 85 -0.49 14.69 5.17
N SER A 86 -0.83 15.40 6.25
CA SER A 86 0.01 16.42 6.90
C SER A 86 1.00 15.84 7.91
N ASP A 87 0.89 14.57 8.27
CA ASP A 87 1.81 13.94 9.21
C ASP A 87 3.21 13.80 8.59
N ALA A 88 4.22 14.17 9.39
CA ALA A 88 5.62 14.06 8.97
C ALA A 88 5.99 12.62 8.63
N PRO A 89 6.65 12.36 7.50
CA PRO A 89 7.10 11.02 7.12
C PRO A 89 8.08 10.42 8.15
N ALA A 90 7.85 9.17 8.53
CA ALA A 90 8.68 8.42 9.48
C ALA A 90 8.84 6.94 9.05
N PRO A 91 9.42 6.65 7.85
CA PRO A 91 9.53 5.30 7.33
C PRO A 91 10.43 4.44 8.21
N THR A 92 9.97 3.22 8.54
CA THR A 92 10.67 2.30 9.45
C THR A 92 11.37 1.13 8.75
N ASP A 93 11.17 0.97 7.44
CA ASP A 93 11.82 -0.07 6.64
C ASP A 93 12.39 0.48 5.33
N LEU A 94 13.23 -0.31 4.68
CA LEU A 94 13.96 0.10 3.48
C LEU A 94 13.05 0.34 2.27
N TYR A 95 11.97 -0.42 2.16
CA TYR A 95 10.96 -0.22 1.13
C TYR A 95 10.26 1.12 1.30
N ALA A 96 9.73 1.39 2.49
CA ALA A 96 9.05 2.65 2.79
C ALA A 96 10.00 3.85 2.62
N LYS A 97 11.29 3.71 3.02
CA LYS A 97 12.31 4.72 2.78
C LYS A 97 12.51 5.00 1.30
N SER A 98 12.60 3.95 0.46
CA SER A 98 12.75 4.13 -0.99
C SER A 98 11.51 4.78 -1.63
N LYS A 99 10.31 4.50 -1.12
CA LYS A 99 9.08 5.16 -1.58
C LYS A 99 9.07 6.65 -1.21
N LEU A 100 9.49 7.01 0.01
CA LEU A 100 9.64 8.41 0.42
C LEU A 100 10.67 9.14 -0.46
N GLU A 101 11.85 8.54 -0.68
CA GLU A 101 12.88 9.11 -1.56
C GLU A 101 12.33 9.36 -2.98
N ALA A 102 11.51 8.45 -3.51
CA ALA A 102 10.86 8.61 -4.80
C ALA A 102 9.81 9.73 -4.79
N GLU A 103 8.98 9.84 -3.74
CA GLU A 103 8.02 10.94 -3.59
C GLU A 103 8.72 12.29 -3.62
N VAL A 104 9.73 12.49 -2.74
CA VAL A 104 10.48 13.74 -2.65
C VAL A 104 11.10 14.12 -4.01
N ALA A 105 11.73 13.15 -4.66
CA ALA A 105 12.37 13.39 -5.94
C ALA A 105 11.37 13.64 -7.09
N LEU A 106 10.16 13.05 -7.05
CA LEU A 106 9.10 13.36 -8.00
C LEU A 106 8.54 14.76 -7.78
N TRP A 107 8.29 15.18 -6.53
CA TRP A 107 7.87 16.54 -6.21
C TRP A 107 8.87 17.58 -6.70
N ASP A 108 10.16 17.34 -6.52
CA ASP A 108 11.21 18.22 -7.03
C ASP A 108 11.25 18.23 -8.58
N LEU A 109 11.09 17.06 -9.20
CA LEU A 109 11.12 16.92 -10.65
C LEU A 109 9.95 17.64 -11.34
N THR A 110 8.75 17.62 -10.71
CA THR A 110 7.53 18.16 -11.31
C THR A 110 7.32 19.65 -11.00
N ARG A 111 8.03 20.21 -10.00
CA ARG A 111 7.84 21.58 -9.51
C ARG A 111 7.83 22.65 -10.62
N ASP A 112 8.76 22.54 -11.55
CA ASP A 112 8.95 23.52 -12.65
C ASP A 112 8.46 22.96 -14.00
N SER A 113 7.57 21.95 -13.99
CA SER A 113 6.99 21.33 -15.17
C SER A 113 5.49 21.59 -15.28
N ASN A 114 4.93 21.37 -16.47
CA ASN A 114 3.47 21.40 -16.67
C ASN A 114 2.78 20.08 -16.28
N MET A 115 3.53 19.09 -15.80
CA MET A 115 2.99 17.78 -15.39
C MET A 115 2.57 17.83 -13.92
N GLU A 116 1.29 17.60 -13.66
CA GLU A 116 0.76 17.48 -12.31
C GLU A 116 1.18 16.13 -11.69
N LEU A 117 1.57 16.15 -10.44
CA LEU A 117 1.85 14.94 -9.67
C LEU A 117 0.71 14.63 -8.70
N VAL A 118 0.26 13.38 -8.70
CA VAL A 118 -0.64 12.86 -7.66
C VAL A 118 0.07 11.72 -6.95
N VAL A 119 0.11 11.76 -5.62
CA VAL A 119 0.69 10.70 -4.79
C VAL A 119 -0.45 10.03 -4.02
N ILE A 120 -0.53 8.69 -4.08
CA ILE A 120 -1.48 7.91 -3.29
C ILE A 120 -0.69 6.99 -2.36
N ARG A 121 -0.97 7.05 -1.04
CA ARG A 121 -0.38 6.18 -0.02
C ARG A 121 -1.42 5.17 0.46
N PRO A 122 -1.52 3.98 -0.15
CA PRO A 122 -2.40 2.93 0.33
C PRO A 122 -1.84 2.27 1.60
N PRO A 123 -2.70 1.83 2.54
CA PRO A 123 -2.37 0.87 3.58
C PRO A 123 -2.23 -0.54 3.00
N LEU A 124 -2.50 -1.59 3.79
CA LEU A 124 -2.53 -2.96 3.27
C LEU A 124 -3.64 -3.08 2.21
N VAL A 125 -3.22 -3.34 0.97
CA VAL A 125 -4.13 -3.63 -0.14
C VAL A 125 -4.51 -5.11 -0.10
N TYR A 126 -5.79 -5.40 -0.19
CA TYR A 126 -6.30 -6.77 -0.28
C TYR A 126 -7.16 -6.96 -1.53
N GLY A 127 -7.22 -8.19 -2.02
CA GLY A 127 -7.96 -8.54 -3.21
C GLY A 127 -7.65 -9.97 -3.67
N PRO A 128 -8.23 -10.43 -4.78
CA PRO A 128 -7.94 -11.74 -5.35
C PRO A 128 -6.44 -11.93 -5.59
N ASN A 129 -5.92 -13.11 -5.22
CA ASN A 129 -4.50 -13.46 -5.39
C ASN A 129 -3.50 -12.50 -4.71
N ALA A 130 -3.92 -11.74 -3.68
CA ALA A 130 -3.03 -10.83 -2.97
C ALA A 130 -1.79 -11.57 -2.43
N PRO A 131 -0.57 -11.11 -2.77
CA PRO A 131 0.66 -11.77 -2.32
C PRO A 131 0.97 -11.44 -0.85
N GLY A 132 2.00 -12.11 -0.32
CA GLY A 132 2.58 -11.77 0.98
C GLY A 132 1.77 -12.22 2.19
N ASN A 133 1.70 -11.36 3.21
CA ASN A 133 1.11 -11.72 4.51
C ASN A 133 -0.38 -12.04 4.42
N PHE A 134 -1.13 -11.29 3.61
CA PHE A 134 -2.56 -11.51 3.45
C PHE A 134 -2.84 -12.89 2.84
N GLY A 135 -2.16 -13.25 1.75
CA GLY A 135 -2.27 -14.59 1.15
C GLY A 135 -1.84 -15.71 2.10
N SER A 136 -0.90 -15.45 3.03
CA SER A 136 -0.53 -16.42 4.07
C SER A 136 -1.64 -16.61 5.09
N LEU A 137 -2.29 -15.53 5.53
CA LEU A 137 -3.45 -15.59 6.43
C LEU A 137 -4.60 -16.37 5.80
N MET A 138 -4.90 -16.14 4.52
CA MET A 138 -5.91 -16.89 3.78
C MET A 138 -5.61 -18.39 3.78
N ARG A 139 -4.39 -18.80 3.44
CA ARG A 139 -3.98 -20.22 3.44
C ARG A 139 -4.10 -20.86 4.83
N TRP A 140 -3.78 -20.14 5.91
CA TRP A 140 -3.93 -20.69 7.27
C TRP A 140 -5.39 -20.92 7.63
N ILE A 141 -6.29 -20.00 7.27
CA ILE A 141 -7.74 -20.17 7.44
C ILE A 141 -8.24 -21.32 6.58
N GLU A 142 -7.83 -21.38 5.32
CA GLU A 142 -8.21 -22.43 4.38
C GLU A 142 -7.86 -23.83 4.92
N ASN A 143 -6.67 -23.98 5.49
CA ASN A 143 -6.18 -25.22 6.07
C ASN A 143 -6.67 -25.50 7.51
N GLY A 144 -7.53 -24.63 8.07
CA GLY A 144 -8.07 -24.81 9.43
C GLY A 144 -7.01 -24.73 10.53
N VAL A 145 -5.91 -24.00 10.31
CA VAL A 145 -4.82 -23.87 11.29
C VAL A 145 -5.29 -23.03 12.49
N PRO A 146 -5.18 -23.54 13.76
CA PRO A 146 -5.47 -22.73 14.93
C PRO A 146 -4.51 -21.53 15.03
N LEU A 147 -5.06 -20.32 15.09
CA LEU A 147 -4.28 -19.10 15.17
C LEU A 147 -4.44 -18.43 16.55
N PRO A 148 -3.36 -18.08 17.25
CA PRO A 148 -3.42 -17.46 18.57
C PRO A 148 -3.74 -15.95 18.46
N LEU A 149 -4.71 -15.56 17.65
CA LEU A 149 -5.04 -14.18 17.31
C LEU A 149 -6.49 -13.81 17.66
N GLY A 150 -7.15 -14.60 18.53
CA GLY A 150 -8.56 -14.40 18.87
C GLY A 150 -8.82 -13.27 19.88
N ALA A 151 -7.79 -12.65 20.47
CA ALA A 151 -7.93 -11.55 21.43
C ALA A 151 -7.17 -10.27 21.04
N VAL A 152 -6.88 -10.09 19.76
CA VAL A 152 -6.17 -8.91 19.25
C VAL A 152 -7.18 -7.79 18.97
N LYS A 153 -7.04 -6.66 19.67
CA LYS A 153 -7.95 -5.48 19.61
C LYS A 153 -7.29 -4.26 18.98
N ASN A 154 -6.34 -4.45 18.08
CA ASN A 154 -5.75 -3.36 17.31
C ASN A 154 -6.74 -2.78 16.29
N LYS A 155 -6.36 -1.68 15.64
CA LYS A 155 -7.14 -1.06 14.55
C LYS A 155 -6.28 -0.94 13.31
N ARG A 156 -6.75 -1.49 12.22
CA ARG A 156 -6.02 -1.47 10.95
C ARG A 156 -6.93 -1.02 9.83
N SER A 157 -6.53 0.06 9.17
CA SER A 157 -7.12 0.43 7.91
C SER A 157 -6.61 -0.48 6.80
N LEU A 158 -7.49 -0.83 5.91
CA LEU A 158 -7.26 -1.65 4.72
C LEU A 158 -7.84 -0.90 3.52
N VAL A 159 -7.45 -1.31 2.33
CA VAL A 159 -8.10 -0.89 1.09
C VAL A 159 -8.23 -2.06 0.14
N SER A 160 -9.43 -2.30 -0.37
CA SER A 160 -9.61 -3.28 -1.44
C SER A 160 -8.94 -2.79 -2.72
N VAL A 161 -8.48 -3.72 -3.55
CA VAL A 161 -7.90 -3.35 -4.85
C VAL A 161 -8.92 -2.60 -5.71
N ASP A 162 -10.21 -2.96 -5.62
CA ASP A 162 -11.30 -2.28 -6.35
C ASP A 162 -11.45 -0.82 -5.90
N ASN A 163 -11.49 -0.56 -4.57
CA ASN A 163 -11.57 0.80 -4.03
C ASN A 163 -10.33 1.62 -4.35
N LEU A 164 -9.14 0.99 -4.32
CA LEU A 164 -7.90 1.67 -4.72
C LEU A 164 -7.92 2.04 -6.21
N VAL A 165 -8.37 1.15 -7.07
CA VAL A 165 -8.51 1.41 -8.52
C VAL A 165 -9.51 2.55 -8.78
N ASP A 166 -10.62 2.57 -8.06
CA ASP A 166 -11.63 3.63 -8.17
C ASP A 166 -11.06 5.00 -7.72
N LEU A 167 -10.31 5.04 -6.60
CA LEU A 167 -9.62 6.27 -6.19
C LEU A 167 -8.61 6.73 -7.25
N VAL A 168 -7.84 5.79 -7.83
CA VAL A 168 -6.89 6.12 -8.91
C VAL A 168 -7.63 6.68 -10.12
N ALA A 169 -8.74 6.05 -10.54
CA ALA A 169 -9.56 6.53 -11.65
C ALA A 169 -10.14 7.94 -11.38
N THR A 170 -10.63 8.16 -10.15
CA THR A 170 -11.06 9.51 -9.73
C THR A 170 -9.91 10.52 -9.83
N CYS A 171 -8.70 10.15 -9.40
CA CYS A 171 -7.52 11.02 -9.50
C CYS A 171 -7.07 11.26 -10.95
N VAL A 172 -7.38 10.36 -11.90
CA VAL A 172 -7.11 10.59 -13.33
C VAL A 172 -7.93 11.77 -13.86
N GLU A 173 -9.21 11.84 -13.49
CA GLU A 173 -10.19 12.75 -14.11
C GLU A 173 -10.42 14.02 -13.30
N HIS A 174 -10.34 13.95 -11.96
CA HIS A 174 -10.74 15.04 -11.09
C HIS A 174 -9.76 16.22 -11.15
N PRO A 175 -10.21 17.46 -11.44
CA PRO A 175 -9.32 18.61 -11.59
C PRO A 175 -8.58 18.98 -10.29
N ALA A 176 -9.20 18.79 -9.13
CA ALA A 176 -8.58 19.10 -7.83
C ALA A 176 -7.62 18.00 -7.33
N ALA A 177 -7.35 16.94 -8.13
CA ALA A 177 -6.39 15.91 -7.75
C ALA A 177 -4.94 16.30 -8.05
N GLY A 178 -4.74 17.26 -9.01
CA GLY A 178 -3.40 17.68 -9.43
C GLY A 178 -2.58 18.28 -8.31
N ASN A 179 -1.32 17.85 -8.20
CA ASN A 179 -0.35 18.28 -7.20
C ASN A 179 -0.79 18.01 -5.74
N GLU A 180 -1.47 16.87 -5.53
CA GLU A 180 -2.00 16.48 -4.24
C GLU A 180 -1.49 15.09 -3.80
N LEU A 181 -1.49 14.90 -2.48
CA LEU A 181 -1.25 13.61 -1.84
C LEU A 181 -2.54 13.15 -1.18
N PHE A 182 -2.91 11.88 -1.37
CA PHE A 182 -4.07 11.26 -0.75
C PHE A 182 -3.70 9.96 -0.03
N LEU A 183 -4.36 9.73 1.12
CA LEU A 183 -4.36 8.43 1.77
C LEU A 183 -5.56 7.63 1.26
N ALA A 184 -5.34 6.34 1.00
CA ALA A 184 -6.41 5.43 0.57
C ALA A 184 -6.90 4.57 1.75
N GLY A 185 -8.17 4.16 1.72
CA GLY A 185 -8.73 3.26 2.74
C GLY A 185 -10.20 2.94 2.44
N ASP A 186 -10.70 1.84 2.99
CA ASP A 186 -12.11 1.46 2.84
C ASP A 186 -13.05 2.24 3.78
N GLY A 187 -12.49 3.12 4.62
CA GLY A 187 -13.27 3.97 5.53
C GLY A 187 -13.68 3.30 6.85
N GLU A 188 -13.34 2.05 7.03
CA GLU A 188 -13.56 1.26 8.26
C GLU A 188 -12.27 0.57 8.67
N ASP A 189 -12.03 0.47 9.98
CA ASP A 189 -10.89 -0.22 10.55
C ASP A 189 -11.28 -1.56 11.12
N LEU A 190 -10.43 -2.57 10.94
CA LEU A 190 -10.59 -3.88 11.54
C LEU A 190 -9.43 -4.20 12.49
N SER A 191 -9.74 -4.91 13.58
CA SER A 191 -8.71 -5.62 14.33
C SER A 191 -8.19 -6.82 13.53
N THR A 192 -7.01 -7.30 13.87
CA THR A 192 -6.48 -8.53 13.27
C THR A 192 -7.42 -9.72 13.49
N THR A 193 -8.11 -9.77 14.63
CA THR A 193 -9.13 -10.80 14.92
C THR A 193 -10.31 -10.68 13.95
N GLU A 194 -10.88 -9.48 13.80
CA GLU A 194 -12.02 -9.23 12.90
C GLU A 194 -11.63 -9.47 11.43
N LEU A 195 -10.43 -9.05 11.02
CA LEU A 195 -9.91 -9.32 9.68
C LEU A 195 -9.93 -10.83 9.36
N LEU A 196 -9.41 -11.66 10.28
CA LEU A 196 -9.40 -13.12 10.11
C LEU A 196 -10.82 -13.72 10.08
N GLN A 197 -11.74 -13.18 10.86
CA GLN A 197 -13.14 -13.58 10.84
C GLN A 197 -13.82 -13.22 9.51
N GLN A 198 -13.58 -12.01 9.00
CA GLN A 198 -14.15 -11.58 7.71
C GLN A 198 -13.61 -12.40 6.53
N VAL A 199 -12.31 -12.67 6.53
CA VAL A 199 -11.71 -13.56 5.52
C VAL A 199 -12.33 -14.97 5.59
N ALA A 200 -12.47 -15.55 6.77
CA ALA A 200 -13.10 -16.86 6.96
C ALA A 200 -14.57 -16.85 6.49
N LYS A 201 -15.33 -15.80 6.86
CA LYS A 201 -16.72 -15.61 6.43
C LYS A 201 -16.81 -15.57 4.90
N GLY A 202 -15.94 -14.81 4.24
CA GLY A 202 -15.87 -14.75 2.78
C GLY A 202 -15.62 -16.13 2.14
N MET A 203 -14.79 -16.98 2.79
CA MET A 203 -14.50 -18.36 2.35
C MET A 203 -15.63 -19.37 2.68
N GLY A 204 -16.70 -18.95 3.33
CA GLY A 204 -17.71 -19.88 3.86
C GLY A 204 -17.17 -20.82 4.95
N LYS A 205 -16.11 -20.40 5.66
CA LYS A 205 -15.42 -21.17 6.71
C LYS A 205 -15.47 -20.47 8.06
N SER A 206 -15.04 -21.15 9.09
CA SER A 206 -14.83 -20.59 10.43
C SER A 206 -13.33 -20.51 10.71
N ALA A 207 -12.86 -19.37 11.20
CA ALA A 207 -11.48 -19.22 11.65
C ALA A 207 -11.32 -19.81 13.07
N TYR A 208 -10.37 -20.70 13.25
CA TYR A 208 -9.99 -21.23 14.57
C TYR A 208 -9.08 -20.23 15.29
N LEU A 209 -9.69 -19.28 16.02
CA LEU A 209 -8.97 -18.21 16.71
C LEU A 209 -8.90 -18.49 18.21
N VAL A 210 -7.69 -18.81 18.68
CA VAL A 210 -7.42 -19.00 20.12
C VAL A 210 -7.22 -17.62 20.76
N PRO A 211 -7.92 -17.26 21.84
CA PRO A 211 -7.84 -15.95 22.47
C PRO A 211 -6.59 -15.83 23.34
N VAL A 212 -5.45 -15.49 22.72
CA VAL A 212 -4.20 -15.20 23.41
C VAL A 212 -4.00 -13.68 23.48
N PRO A 213 -3.75 -13.11 24.68
CA PRO A 213 -3.47 -11.70 24.84
C PRO A 213 -2.28 -11.23 24.00
N ALA A 214 -2.38 -10.07 23.37
CA ALA A 214 -1.34 -9.50 22.49
C ALA A 214 0.01 -9.33 23.22
N SER A 215 -0.01 -9.02 24.53
CA SER A 215 1.20 -8.93 25.36
C SER A 215 2.00 -10.24 25.43
N ILE A 216 1.32 -11.37 25.53
CA ILE A 216 1.96 -12.70 25.54
C ILE A 216 2.56 -12.99 24.16
N LEU A 217 1.83 -12.68 23.09
CA LEU A 217 2.32 -12.86 21.72
C LEU A 217 3.58 -12.03 21.44
N ILE A 218 3.59 -10.78 21.90
CA ILE A 218 4.77 -9.90 21.78
C ILE A 218 5.94 -10.44 22.58
N LEU A 219 5.71 -10.93 23.82
CA LEU A 219 6.75 -11.51 24.65
C LEU A 219 7.40 -12.73 23.99
N VAL A 220 6.59 -13.68 23.52
CA VAL A 220 7.07 -14.88 22.82
C VAL A 220 7.80 -14.50 21.53
N ALA A 221 7.24 -13.61 20.73
CA ALA A 221 7.88 -13.17 19.50
C ALA A 221 9.22 -12.45 19.76
N THR A 222 9.32 -11.71 20.87
CA THR A 222 10.56 -11.04 21.27
C THR A 222 11.62 -12.08 21.64
N ALA A 223 11.27 -13.10 22.40
CA ALA A 223 12.17 -14.21 22.76
C ALA A 223 12.66 -14.98 21.52
N LEU A 224 11.84 -15.06 20.47
CA LEU A 224 12.18 -15.68 19.17
C LEU A 224 12.88 -14.73 18.18
N GLY A 225 13.25 -13.52 18.59
CA GLY A 225 13.88 -12.52 17.70
C GLY A 225 12.93 -11.95 16.62
N ARG A 226 11.61 -12.12 16.75
CA ARG A 226 10.58 -11.68 15.77
C ARG A 226 9.71 -10.54 16.27
N LYS A 227 10.22 -9.71 17.17
CA LYS A 227 9.47 -8.59 17.80
C LYS A 227 8.85 -7.66 16.76
N THR A 228 9.61 -7.22 15.76
CA THR A 228 9.13 -6.28 14.72
C THR A 228 7.95 -6.85 13.93
N MET A 229 8.01 -8.14 13.58
CA MET A 229 6.93 -8.82 12.88
C MET A 229 5.66 -8.90 13.72
N ALA A 230 5.79 -9.22 15.00
CA ALA A 230 4.68 -9.22 15.94
C ALA A 230 4.07 -7.83 16.14
N GLN A 231 4.90 -6.80 16.28
CA GLN A 231 4.44 -5.42 16.39
C GLN A 231 3.63 -4.99 15.15
N ARG A 232 4.06 -5.36 13.96
CA ARG A 232 3.32 -5.07 12.71
C ARG A 232 1.97 -5.80 12.65
N LEU A 233 1.90 -7.03 13.16
CA LEU A 233 0.67 -7.82 13.15
C LEU A 233 -0.32 -7.39 14.24
N LEU A 234 0.18 -7.05 15.42
CA LEU A 234 -0.60 -6.80 16.62
C LEU A 234 -0.82 -5.31 16.90
N GLY A 235 -0.07 -4.42 16.22
CA GLY A 235 -0.17 -2.99 16.38
C GLY A 235 -1.22 -2.35 15.48
N SER A 236 -1.64 -1.14 15.83
CA SER A 236 -2.57 -0.35 15.04
C SER A 236 -1.87 0.42 13.94
N LEU A 237 -2.52 0.52 12.79
CA LEU A 237 -2.15 1.40 11.68
C LEU A 237 -3.44 1.85 11.01
N GLN A 238 -3.81 3.09 11.25
CA GLN A 238 -5.05 3.70 10.76
C GLN A 238 -4.73 4.85 9.81
N VAL A 239 -5.61 5.11 8.85
CA VAL A 239 -5.54 6.24 7.94
C VAL A 239 -6.84 7.05 7.98
N ASP A 240 -6.72 8.35 7.86
CA ASP A 240 -7.84 9.26 7.68
C ASP A 240 -7.98 9.57 6.19
N ILE A 241 -9.11 9.21 5.58
CA ILE A 241 -9.41 9.48 4.17
C ILE A 241 -10.26 10.74 3.95
N SER A 242 -10.40 11.58 4.97
CA SER A 242 -11.24 12.79 4.92
C SER A 242 -10.82 13.74 3.81
N LYS A 243 -9.53 13.82 3.49
CA LYS A 243 -9.05 14.65 2.38
C LYS A 243 -9.58 14.17 1.04
N ALA A 244 -9.52 12.87 0.75
CA ALA A 244 -10.07 12.31 -0.48
C ALA A 244 -11.59 12.55 -0.57
N ARG A 245 -12.31 12.42 0.55
CA ARG A 245 -13.75 12.75 0.62
C ARG A 245 -14.04 14.21 0.36
N ASN A 246 -13.30 15.12 0.98
CA ASN A 246 -13.59 16.56 0.94
C ASN A 246 -13.12 17.22 -0.35
N VAL A 247 -11.98 16.81 -0.90
CA VAL A 247 -11.38 17.41 -2.10
C VAL A 247 -11.91 16.78 -3.38
N LEU A 248 -12.08 15.45 -3.40
CA LEU A 248 -12.49 14.70 -4.59
C LEU A 248 -13.96 14.27 -4.54
N GLY A 249 -14.68 14.47 -3.43
CA GLY A 249 -15.98 13.85 -3.22
C GLY A 249 -15.96 12.31 -3.20
N TRP A 250 -14.75 11.72 -3.13
CA TRP A 250 -14.58 10.29 -3.24
C TRP A 250 -15.01 9.55 -1.99
N GLN A 251 -15.75 8.47 -2.18
CA GLN A 251 -16.08 7.50 -1.15
C GLN A 251 -15.78 6.10 -1.69
N PRO A 252 -15.26 5.19 -0.84
CA PRO A 252 -15.03 3.81 -1.27
C PRO A 252 -16.33 3.20 -1.82
N PRO A 253 -16.38 2.77 -3.10
CA PRO A 253 -17.62 2.24 -3.69
C PRO A 253 -18.01 0.88 -3.14
N LEU A 254 -17.05 0.10 -2.61
CA LEU A 254 -17.33 -1.19 -2.00
C LEU A 254 -17.17 -1.11 -0.48
N SER A 255 -18.11 -1.71 0.24
CA SER A 255 -17.97 -1.99 1.67
C SER A 255 -16.89 -3.03 1.93
N LEU A 256 -16.38 -3.10 3.16
CA LEU A 256 -15.41 -4.14 3.56
C LEU A 256 -15.95 -5.55 3.30
N GLU A 257 -17.23 -5.81 3.60
CA GLU A 257 -17.85 -7.12 3.38
C GLU A 257 -17.84 -7.53 1.91
N GLU A 258 -18.21 -6.61 1.02
CA GLU A 258 -18.18 -6.83 -0.44
C GLU A 258 -16.76 -7.03 -0.96
N GLY A 259 -15.80 -6.23 -0.48
CA GLY A 259 -14.39 -6.37 -0.82
C GLY A 259 -13.83 -7.75 -0.44
N PHE A 260 -14.12 -8.24 0.78
CA PHE A 260 -13.70 -9.58 1.20
C PHE A 260 -14.39 -10.68 0.41
N LYS A 261 -15.69 -10.53 0.11
CA LYS A 261 -16.43 -11.49 -0.72
C LYS A 261 -15.80 -11.62 -2.12
N ARG A 262 -15.48 -10.51 -2.77
CA ARG A 262 -14.79 -10.51 -4.07
C ARG A 262 -13.39 -11.09 -3.99
N CYS A 263 -12.66 -10.79 -2.91
CA CYS A 263 -11.32 -11.32 -2.69
C CYS A 263 -11.27 -12.86 -2.74
N VAL A 264 -12.31 -13.51 -2.25
CA VAL A 264 -12.41 -14.98 -2.18
C VAL A 264 -13.04 -15.59 -3.44
N SER A 265 -14.02 -14.89 -4.05
CA SER A 265 -14.72 -15.37 -5.26
C SER A 265 -13.84 -15.39 -6.52
N GLY A 266 -12.72 -14.69 -6.51
CA GLY A 266 -11.77 -14.63 -7.61
C GLY A 266 -10.68 -15.71 -7.59
N GLN A 267 -10.81 -16.71 -6.71
CA GLN A 267 -9.88 -17.87 -6.63
C GLN A 267 -10.32 -19.03 -7.50
#